data_09e4d9df09294c7745fb73f7f35f3bdf
#
_entry.id   09e4d9df09294c7745fb73f7f35f3bdf
#
_cell.length_a   1.000
_cell.length_b   1.000
_cell.length_c   1.000
_cell.angle_alpha   90.00
_cell.angle_beta   90.00
_cell.angle_gamma   90.00
#
_symmetry.space_group_name_H-M   'P 1'
#
loop_
_entity.id
_entity.type
_entity.pdbx_description
1 polymer ?
#
loop_
_entity_poly.entity_id
_entity_poly.type
_entity_poly.pdbx_seq_one_letter_code
_entity_poly.pdbx_strand_id
1 'polypeptide(L)'
;IYYSPIFFDSKDEFDWHSGIMPEGSTLQIPFIADLVSFADPKNNYSFLNYLKLHNRLYQFFIRESFFILRAEYNLYCKWAAEQLENVHFKSFVERIDYDESRQLYTVRVKQPQGEMKVVTKNLVLGTGTTPITPKFCQGYPEQIQSSADYLRHKKDYLTKKSITIVGGGQSGAEIYYDLLSEIDQHGYQLNWLTKAPHFFSMDLGKLTLEYTSPDYTSHFYSLDEDKRDQVIGSQNALYKGIELSFVNRIYDLLYQKSLHQPIPTRMMPNCALDAVEQQSNHLNLTFKNSDINKRFKLESEVLILALGYEYKIPECLTPIRTLINWDSKGRIALNWNYSINDDNTIFAQNIGIYSHGFTVPDLGMGCYRNAIIINTILGREVYPVEKRIAYQEFAPTTEEIVTPVKTTAKSHSTELSF
;
A
#
# COMPACT_ATOMS: atom_id res chain seq x y z
N ILE A 1 -33.10 -9.55 -10.57
CA ILE A 1 -32.31 -8.33 -10.90
C ILE A 1 -30.95 -8.87 -11.35
N TYR A 2 -30.62 -8.65 -12.63
CA TYR A 2 -29.27 -8.92 -13.11
C TYR A 2 -28.36 -7.77 -12.74
N TYR A 3 -27.31 -8.01 -11.95
CA TYR A 3 -26.24 -7.06 -11.72
C TYR A 3 -25.22 -7.18 -12.85
N SER A 4 -24.92 -6.08 -13.49
CA SER A 4 -23.92 -6.02 -14.56
C SER A 4 -22.83 -5.03 -14.12
N PRO A 5 -21.78 -5.50 -13.43
CA PRO A 5 -20.69 -4.64 -13.02
C PRO A 5 -19.92 -4.14 -14.24
N ILE A 6 -19.42 -2.92 -14.16
CA ILE A 6 -18.53 -2.33 -15.16
C ILE A 6 -17.34 -1.68 -14.42
N PHE A 7 -16.15 -1.87 -14.94
CA PHE A 7 -14.91 -1.37 -14.34
C PHE A 7 -14.22 -0.39 -15.27
N PHE A 8 -13.75 0.72 -14.73
CA PHE A 8 -13.01 1.74 -15.46
C PHE A 8 -11.62 1.93 -14.82
N ASP A 9 -10.58 1.91 -15.65
CA ASP A 9 -9.22 2.28 -15.27
C ASP A 9 -8.66 3.25 -16.32
N SER A 10 -8.01 4.31 -15.84
CA SER A 10 -7.37 5.31 -16.70
C SER A 10 -6.08 4.83 -17.37
N LYS A 11 -5.46 3.76 -16.86
CA LYS A 11 -4.26 3.15 -17.43
C LYS A 11 -4.54 2.52 -18.79
N ASP A 12 -3.48 2.29 -19.57
CA ASP A 12 -3.57 1.62 -20.86
C ASP A 12 -3.94 0.14 -20.74
N GLU A 13 -3.49 -0.50 -19.67
CA GLU A 13 -3.72 -1.91 -19.33
C GLU A 13 -3.54 -2.09 -17.81
N PHE A 14 -3.85 -3.28 -17.31
CA PHE A 14 -3.53 -3.59 -15.91
C PHE A 14 -2.02 -3.56 -15.70
N ASP A 15 -1.60 -2.81 -14.70
CA ASP A 15 -0.20 -2.74 -14.27
C ASP A 15 -0.12 -2.51 -12.76
N TRP A 16 0.60 -3.42 -12.08
CA TRP A 16 0.75 -3.40 -10.64
C TRP A 16 2.19 -3.14 -10.24
N HIS A 17 2.48 -1.91 -9.83
CA HIS A 17 3.79 -1.48 -9.31
C HIS A 17 5.01 -1.76 -10.22
N SER A 18 4.85 -1.77 -11.54
CA SER A 18 5.93 -2.07 -12.49
C SER A 18 7.17 -1.19 -12.34
N GLY A 19 7.00 0.03 -11.85
CA GLY A 19 8.11 0.94 -11.58
C GLY A 19 8.99 0.58 -10.38
N ILE A 20 8.56 -0.39 -9.53
CA ILE A 20 9.31 -0.85 -8.35
C ILE A 20 9.21 -2.38 -8.19
N MET A 21 9.65 -3.10 -9.21
CA MET A 21 9.73 -4.57 -9.18
C MET A 21 11.16 -5.01 -9.58
N PRO A 22 12.17 -4.84 -8.70
CA PRO A 22 13.49 -5.38 -8.97
C PRO A 22 13.42 -6.88 -9.25
N GLU A 23 14.32 -7.38 -10.08
CA GLU A 23 14.35 -8.78 -10.47
C GLU A 23 14.43 -9.70 -9.23
N GLY A 24 13.61 -10.76 -9.23
CA GLY A 24 13.53 -11.74 -8.14
C GLY A 24 12.73 -11.28 -6.92
N SER A 25 12.13 -10.07 -6.91
CA SER A 25 11.27 -9.64 -5.81
C SER A 25 9.99 -10.48 -5.73
N THR A 26 9.62 -10.87 -4.49
CA THR A 26 8.42 -11.68 -4.20
C THR A 26 7.35 -10.85 -3.49
N LEU A 27 6.11 -11.35 -3.53
CA LEU A 27 5.11 -10.96 -2.54
C LEU A 27 5.58 -11.42 -1.15
N GLN A 28 5.15 -10.71 -0.13
CA GLN A 28 5.41 -11.04 1.28
C GLN A 28 4.32 -11.93 1.89
N ILE A 29 3.45 -12.47 1.05
CA ILE A 29 2.29 -13.28 1.40
C ILE A 29 2.24 -14.51 0.48
N PRO A 30 1.83 -15.70 0.98
CA PRO A 30 1.71 -16.90 0.18
C PRO A 30 0.70 -16.78 -0.98
N PHE A 31 0.88 -17.58 -2.01
CA PHE A 31 0.09 -17.59 -3.25
C PHE A 31 -1.43 -17.73 -3.06
N ILE A 32 -1.87 -18.29 -1.93
CA ILE A 32 -3.30 -18.45 -1.60
C ILE A 32 -4.02 -17.10 -1.44
N ALA A 33 -3.27 -16.03 -1.16
CA ALA A 33 -3.77 -14.66 -1.14
C ALA A 33 -3.85 -14.07 -2.56
N ASP A 34 -4.45 -14.83 -3.46
CA ASP A 34 -4.75 -14.44 -4.83
C ASP A 34 -6.06 -13.63 -4.92
N LEU A 35 -6.57 -13.42 -6.13
CA LEU A 35 -7.74 -12.57 -6.35
C LEU A 35 -9.05 -13.16 -5.81
N VAL A 36 -9.16 -14.48 -5.58
CA VAL A 36 -10.44 -15.16 -5.40
C VAL A 36 -10.45 -16.30 -4.38
N SER A 37 -9.29 -16.94 -4.11
CA SER A 37 -9.27 -18.25 -3.42
C SER A 37 -9.84 -18.25 -2.01
N PHE A 38 -9.70 -17.16 -1.25
CA PHE A 38 -10.31 -17.05 0.08
C PHE A 38 -11.82 -16.87 0.06
N ALA A 39 -12.41 -16.42 -1.06
CA ALA A 39 -13.86 -16.31 -1.20
C ALA A 39 -14.47 -17.51 -1.94
N ASP A 40 -13.77 -18.03 -2.94
CA ASP A 40 -14.19 -19.15 -3.78
C ASP A 40 -12.96 -19.93 -4.30
N PRO A 41 -12.50 -20.95 -3.56
CA PRO A 41 -11.29 -21.71 -3.92
C PRO A 41 -11.41 -22.53 -5.21
N LYS A 42 -12.62 -22.68 -5.75
CA LYS A 42 -12.88 -23.37 -7.04
C LYS A 42 -12.95 -22.40 -8.21
N ASN A 43 -12.73 -21.12 -7.99
CA ASN A 43 -12.88 -20.09 -9.02
C ASN A 43 -11.85 -20.25 -10.14
N ASN A 44 -12.31 -20.03 -11.37
CA ASN A 44 -11.45 -20.12 -12.55
C ASN A 44 -10.35 -19.06 -12.59
N TYR A 45 -10.47 -17.99 -11.84
CA TYR A 45 -9.47 -16.93 -11.73
C TYR A 45 -8.47 -17.14 -10.59
N SER A 46 -8.39 -18.35 -10.00
CA SER A 46 -7.37 -18.66 -8.99
C SER A 46 -5.97 -18.67 -9.59
N PHE A 47 -4.97 -18.33 -8.78
CA PHE A 47 -3.55 -18.38 -9.21
C PHE A 47 -3.13 -19.79 -9.65
N LEU A 48 -3.62 -20.83 -8.99
CA LEU A 48 -3.34 -22.21 -9.38
C LEU A 48 -3.90 -22.53 -10.77
N ASN A 49 -5.10 -22.05 -11.12
CA ASN A 49 -5.65 -22.22 -12.44
C ASN A 49 -4.83 -21.45 -13.51
N TYR A 50 -4.43 -20.21 -13.20
CA TYR A 50 -3.50 -19.46 -14.04
C TYR A 50 -2.22 -20.25 -14.34
N LEU A 51 -1.56 -20.78 -13.30
CA LEU A 51 -0.37 -21.60 -13.46
C LEU A 51 -0.64 -22.86 -14.32
N LYS A 52 -1.79 -23.50 -14.13
CA LYS A 52 -2.19 -24.68 -14.92
C LYS A 52 -2.34 -24.35 -16.38
N LEU A 53 -3.04 -23.28 -16.71
CA LEU A 53 -3.28 -22.84 -18.09
C LEU A 53 -1.99 -22.42 -18.81
N HIS A 54 -1.02 -21.89 -18.07
CA HIS A 54 0.29 -21.48 -18.62
C HIS A 54 1.37 -22.57 -18.54
N ASN A 55 1.02 -23.82 -18.19
CA ASN A 55 1.94 -24.94 -18.03
C ASN A 55 3.07 -24.71 -17.03
N ARG A 56 2.83 -23.91 -15.98
CA ARG A 56 3.82 -23.54 -14.96
C ARG A 56 3.59 -24.22 -13.61
N LEU A 57 2.50 -24.95 -13.43
CA LEU A 57 2.09 -25.49 -12.13
C LEU A 57 3.15 -26.43 -11.51
N TYR A 58 3.74 -27.34 -12.30
CA TYR A 58 4.79 -28.23 -11.79
C TYR A 58 6.10 -27.48 -11.49
N GLN A 59 6.44 -26.48 -12.29
CA GLN A 59 7.63 -25.65 -12.04
C GLN A 59 7.45 -24.85 -10.73
N PHE A 60 6.28 -24.31 -10.48
CA PHE A 60 5.95 -23.64 -9.23
C PHE A 60 6.00 -24.59 -8.04
N PHE A 61 5.49 -25.81 -8.19
CA PHE A 61 5.61 -26.86 -7.16
C PHE A 61 7.08 -27.18 -6.84
N ILE A 62 7.91 -27.45 -7.85
CA ILE A 62 9.33 -27.79 -7.69
C ILE A 62 10.13 -26.62 -7.07
N ARG A 63 9.71 -25.40 -7.30
CA ARG A 63 10.35 -24.21 -6.69
C ARG A 63 10.29 -24.22 -5.16
N GLU A 64 9.35 -24.93 -4.56
CA GLU A 64 9.16 -25.06 -3.09
C GLU A 64 9.06 -23.72 -2.33
N SER A 65 8.77 -22.63 -3.02
CA SER A 65 8.54 -21.32 -2.44
C SER A 65 7.13 -20.87 -2.77
N PHE A 66 6.31 -20.74 -1.75
CA PHE A 66 4.89 -20.37 -1.91
C PHE A 66 4.66 -18.85 -2.08
N PHE A 67 5.72 -18.05 -2.05
CA PHE A 67 5.67 -16.61 -2.32
C PHE A 67 5.81 -16.36 -3.81
N ILE A 68 4.79 -15.74 -4.41
CA ILE A 68 4.76 -15.45 -5.85
C ILE A 68 5.80 -14.37 -6.17
N LEU A 69 6.51 -14.50 -7.30
CA LEU A 69 7.28 -13.38 -7.85
C LEU A 69 6.33 -12.21 -8.18
N ARG A 70 6.67 -10.98 -7.82
CA ARG A 70 5.83 -9.81 -8.12
C ARG A 70 5.56 -9.67 -9.62
N ALA A 71 6.54 -9.94 -10.46
CA ALA A 71 6.37 -9.96 -11.91
C ALA A 71 5.33 -11.01 -12.35
N GLU A 72 5.34 -12.22 -11.77
CA GLU A 72 4.35 -13.26 -12.09
C GLU A 72 2.96 -12.92 -11.55
N TYR A 73 2.87 -12.29 -10.37
CA TYR A 73 1.60 -11.78 -9.85
C TYR A 73 1.00 -10.68 -10.75
N ASN A 74 1.83 -9.78 -11.26
CA ASN A 74 1.39 -8.78 -12.24
C ASN A 74 0.85 -9.42 -13.53
N LEU A 75 1.54 -10.44 -14.06
CA LEU A 75 1.08 -11.20 -15.21
C LEU A 75 -0.23 -11.95 -14.94
N TYR A 76 -0.38 -12.52 -13.75
CA TYR A 76 -1.61 -13.19 -13.33
C TYR A 76 -2.79 -12.21 -13.25
N CYS A 77 -2.62 -11.06 -12.63
CA CYS A 77 -3.67 -10.04 -12.55
C CYS A 77 -4.03 -9.47 -13.92
N LYS A 78 -3.03 -9.29 -14.79
CA LYS A 78 -3.24 -8.87 -16.19
C LYS A 78 -4.05 -9.91 -16.95
N TRP A 79 -3.66 -11.19 -16.86
CA TRP A 79 -4.42 -12.30 -17.45
C TRP A 79 -5.87 -12.33 -16.96
N ALA A 80 -6.10 -12.16 -15.65
CA ALA A 80 -7.46 -12.13 -15.10
C ALA A 80 -8.28 -10.94 -15.64
N ALA A 81 -7.69 -9.77 -15.75
CA ALA A 81 -8.35 -8.58 -16.30
C ALA A 81 -8.70 -8.74 -17.79
N GLU A 82 -7.84 -9.39 -18.57
CA GLU A 82 -8.04 -9.66 -20.01
C GLU A 82 -9.18 -10.67 -20.28
N GLN A 83 -9.54 -11.51 -19.29
CA GLN A 83 -10.66 -12.45 -19.40
C GLN A 83 -12.03 -11.80 -19.14
N LEU A 84 -12.05 -10.54 -18.69
CA LEU A 84 -13.25 -9.83 -18.27
C LEU A 84 -13.67 -8.79 -19.33
N GLU A 85 -14.80 -9.04 -20.01
CA GLU A 85 -15.32 -8.13 -21.04
C GLU A 85 -15.80 -6.77 -20.50
N ASN A 86 -16.05 -6.68 -19.19
CA ASN A 86 -16.59 -5.52 -18.53
C ASN A 86 -15.51 -4.62 -17.87
N VAL A 87 -14.24 -4.86 -18.14
CA VAL A 87 -13.10 -4.02 -17.73
C VAL A 87 -12.70 -3.12 -18.88
N HIS A 88 -12.78 -1.81 -18.65
CA HIS A 88 -12.46 -0.79 -19.66
C HIS A 88 -11.24 0.00 -19.23
N PHE A 89 -10.12 -0.25 -19.88
CA PHE A 89 -8.90 0.56 -19.76
C PHE A 89 -9.00 1.85 -20.57
N LYS A 90 -8.03 2.78 -20.40
CA LYS A 90 -8.04 4.12 -21.03
C LYS A 90 -9.33 4.90 -20.75
N SER A 91 -9.90 4.68 -19.59
CA SER A 91 -11.23 5.16 -19.22
C SER A 91 -11.14 5.97 -17.92
N PHE A 92 -11.02 7.28 -18.05
CA PHE A 92 -10.86 8.20 -16.92
C PHE A 92 -12.24 8.65 -16.42
N VAL A 93 -12.58 8.31 -15.17
CA VAL A 93 -13.79 8.81 -14.50
C VAL A 93 -13.56 10.27 -14.11
N GLU A 94 -14.21 11.17 -14.84
CA GLU A 94 -14.05 12.61 -14.66
C GLU A 94 -14.98 13.17 -13.58
N ARG A 95 -16.23 12.68 -13.53
CA ARG A 95 -17.27 13.25 -12.69
C ARG A 95 -18.33 12.22 -12.33
N ILE A 96 -18.82 12.31 -11.10
CA ILE A 96 -19.94 11.51 -10.60
C ILE A 96 -20.99 12.48 -10.07
N ASP A 97 -22.20 12.42 -10.63
CA ASP A 97 -23.37 13.20 -10.20
C ASP A 97 -24.41 12.25 -9.58
N TYR A 98 -25.25 12.73 -8.67
CA TYR A 98 -26.33 11.97 -8.04
C TYR A 98 -27.68 12.62 -8.34
N ASP A 99 -28.65 11.83 -8.76
CA ASP A 99 -30.03 12.21 -8.97
C ASP A 99 -30.88 11.73 -7.79
N GLU A 100 -31.21 12.63 -6.89
CA GLU A 100 -32.01 12.32 -5.69
C GLU A 100 -33.40 11.76 -6.03
N SER A 101 -34.03 12.25 -7.11
CA SER A 101 -35.37 11.82 -7.50
C SER A 101 -35.41 10.36 -7.97
N ARG A 102 -34.33 9.89 -8.58
CA ARG A 102 -34.18 8.53 -9.10
C ARG A 102 -33.36 7.64 -8.21
N GLN A 103 -32.63 8.19 -7.24
CA GLN A 103 -31.64 7.50 -6.41
C GLN A 103 -30.58 6.78 -7.25
N LEU A 104 -30.03 7.46 -8.27
CA LEU A 104 -29.07 6.91 -9.20
C LEU A 104 -27.88 7.85 -9.37
N TYR A 105 -26.71 7.24 -9.55
CA TYR A 105 -25.48 7.94 -9.91
C TYR A 105 -25.32 8.00 -11.42
N THR A 106 -24.83 9.12 -11.94
CA THR A 106 -24.37 9.28 -13.32
C THR A 106 -22.86 9.45 -13.33
N VAL A 107 -22.16 8.47 -13.87
CA VAL A 107 -20.70 8.46 -14.00
C VAL A 107 -20.32 8.92 -15.40
N ARG A 108 -19.51 9.99 -15.49
CA ARG A 108 -18.97 10.50 -16.75
C ARG A 108 -17.55 10.00 -16.92
N VAL A 109 -17.30 9.34 -18.04
CA VAL A 109 -16.03 8.67 -18.33
C VAL A 109 -15.46 9.20 -19.62
N LYS A 110 -14.24 9.73 -19.59
CA LYS A 110 -13.48 10.12 -20.78
C LYS A 110 -12.73 8.90 -21.33
N GLN A 111 -12.86 8.67 -22.62
CA GLN A 111 -12.18 7.61 -23.37
C GLN A 111 -11.57 8.19 -24.66
N PRO A 112 -10.59 7.53 -25.28
CA PRO A 112 -9.97 8.02 -26.55
C PRO A 112 -10.97 8.28 -27.68
N GLN A 113 -12.06 7.49 -27.71
CA GLN A 113 -13.12 7.59 -28.73
C GLN A 113 -14.26 8.57 -28.36
N GLY A 114 -14.21 9.21 -27.20
CA GLY A 114 -15.22 10.18 -26.74
C GLY A 114 -15.63 10.01 -25.29
N GLU A 115 -16.73 10.64 -24.91
CA GLU A 115 -17.29 10.57 -23.55
C GLU A 115 -18.37 9.48 -23.47
N MET A 116 -18.31 8.66 -22.41
CA MET A 116 -19.31 7.69 -22.03
C MET A 116 -20.03 8.16 -20.77
N LYS A 117 -21.35 7.89 -20.67
CA LYS A 117 -22.15 8.10 -19.46
C LYS A 117 -22.74 6.78 -19.02
N VAL A 118 -22.52 6.42 -17.76
CA VAL A 118 -23.07 5.23 -17.14
C VAL A 118 -23.96 5.63 -15.98
N VAL A 119 -25.15 5.05 -15.93
CA VAL A 119 -26.08 5.23 -14.81
C VAL A 119 -26.06 3.97 -13.95
N THR A 120 -25.85 4.15 -12.66
CA THR A 120 -25.71 3.02 -11.73
C THR A 120 -26.36 3.32 -10.37
N LYS A 121 -26.72 2.26 -9.66
CA LYS A 121 -27.23 2.35 -8.29
C LYS A 121 -26.10 2.31 -7.25
N ASN A 122 -25.01 1.61 -7.54
CA ASN A 122 -23.92 1.43 -6.60
C ASN A 122 -22.59 1.86 -7.22
N LEU A 123 -21.69 2.34 -6.39
CA LEU A 123 -20.31 2.70 -6.73
C LEU A 123 -19.35 1.92 -5.84
N VAL A 124 -18.27 1.40 -6.43
CA VAL A 124 -17.15 0.81 -5.69
C VAL A 124 -15.88 1.53 -6.11
N LEU A 125 -15.27 2.25 -5.18
CA LEU A 125 -14.09 3.09 -5.42
C LEU A 125 -12.83 2.27 -5.18
N GLY A 126 -12.09 1.97 -6.24
CA GLY A 126 -10.79 1.30 -6.22
C GLY A 126 -9.66 2.22 -6.71
N THR A 127 -9.70 3.51 -6.34
CA THR A 127 -8.84 4.55 -6.91
C THR A 127 -7.37 4.49 -6.46
N GLY A 128 -7.04 3.62 -5.50
CA GLY A 128 -5.67 3.41 -5.04
C GLY A 128 -5.10 4.57 -4.23
N THR A 129 -3.79 4.56 -4.09
CA THR A 129 -3.03 5.56 -3.34
C THR A 129 -1.99 6.23 -4.23
N THR A 130 -1.49 7.40 -3.81
CA THR A 130 -0.45 8.15 -4.51
C THR A 130 0.82 8.21 -3.67
N PRO A 131 2.03 8.22 -4.29
CA PRO A 131 3.27 8.40 -3.54
C PRO A 131 3.32 9.71 -2.77
N ILE A 132 3.81 9.65 -1.53
CA ILE A 132 4.00 10.85 -0.71
C ILE A 132 5.19 11.65 -1.24
N THR A 133 4.94 12.90 -1.63
CA THR A 133 5.97 13.86 -2.05
C THR A 133 5.85 15.14 -1.23
N PRO A 134 6.80 15.43 -0.33
CA PRO A 134 6.80 16.66 0.45
C PRO A 134 6.76 17.91 -0.44
N LYS A 135 6.05 18.95 0.02
CA LYS A 135 5.91 20.19 -0.77
C LYS A 135 7.26 20.81 -1.18
N PHE A 136 8.26 20.76 -0.31
CA PHE A 136 9.60 21.29 -0.58
C PHE A 136 10.40 20.41 -1.56
N CYS A 137 9.91 19.22 -1.93
CA CYS A 137 10.48 18.39 -2.99
C CYS A 137 9.80 18.60 -4.35
N GLN A 138 8.74 19.39 -4.41
CA GLN A 138 8.04 19.70 -5.66
C GLN A 138 8.83 20.73 -6.48
N GLY A 139 8.83 20.57 -7.79
CA GLY A 139 9.55 21.50 -8.69
C GLY A 139 10.93 21.01 -9.18
N TYR A 140 11.36 19.80 -8.79
CA TYR A 140 12.62 19.20 -9.21
C TYR A 140 12.43 17.83 -9.91
N PRO A 141 11.62 17.74 -10.97
CA PRO A 141 11.19 16.48 -11.56
C PRO A 141 12.30 15.65 -12.19
N GLU A 142 13.45 16.25 -12.52
CA GLU A 142 14.60 15.55 -13.10
C GLU A 142 15.49 14.88 -12.04
N GLN A 143 15.54 15.45 -10.84
CA GLN A 143 16.45 15.03 -9.77
C GLN A 143 15.76 14.34 -8.61
N ILE A 144 14.45 14.58 -8.42
CA ILE A 144 13.67 14.01 -7.31
C ILE A 144 12.57 13.15 -7.90
N GLN A 145 12.65 11.85 -7.62
CA GLN A 145 11.70 10.88 -8.10
C GLN A 145 11.08 10.08 -6.95
N SER A 146 9.86 9.59 -7.16
CA SER A 146 9.25 8.62 -6.27
C SER A 146 9.86 7.23 -6.48
N SER A 147 9.92 6.44 -5.41
CA SER A 147 10.23 5.00 -5.51
C SER A 147 9.33 4.26 -6.51
N ALA A 148 8.10 4.73 -6.72
CA ALA A 148 7.15 4.14 -7.68
C ALA A 148 7.63 4.19 -9.13
N ASP A 149 8.57 5.08 -9.47
CA ASP A 149 9.10 5.28 -10.82
C ASP A 149 10.56 4.82 -10.95
N TYR A 150 11.11 4.18 -9.92
CA TYR A 150 12.53 3.84 -9.84
C TYR A 150 13.07 3.13 -11.09
N LEU A 151 12.43 2.06 -11.55
CA LEU A 151 12.93 1.28 -12.70
C LEU A 151 12.88 2.04 -14.02
N ARG A 152 11.98 3.03 -14.15
CA ARG A 152 11.91 3.90 -15.33
C ARG A 152 13.13 4.81 -15.44
N HIS A 153 13.71 5.20 -14.31
CA HIS A 153 14.84 6.13 -14.22
C HIS A 153 16.16 5.45 -13.84
N LYS A 154 16.16 4.12 -13.55
CA LYS A 154 17.35 3.40 -13.07
C LYS A 154 18.56 3.62 -13.95
N LYS A 155 18.42 3.56 -15.30
CA LYS A 155 19.54 3.75 -16.23
C LYS A 155 20.21 5.12 -16.06
N ASP A 156 19.43 6.17 -15.80
CA ASP A 156 19.95 7.52 -15.58
C ASP A 156 20.65 7.61 -14.21
N TYR A 157 20.11 6.95 -13.19
CA TYR A 157 20.73 6.92 -11.86
C TYR A 157 22.12 6.29 -11.88
N LEU A 158 22.33 5.24 -12.67
CA LEU A 158 23.62 4.55 -12.79
C LEU A 158 24.72 5.45 -13.41
N THR A 159 24.37 6.58 -14.02
CA THR A 159 25.32 7.57 -14.56
C THR A 159 25.73 8.65 -13.57
N LYS A 160 25.08 8.71 -12.39
CA LYS A 160 25.27 9.76 -11.39
C LYS A 160 26.42 9.43 -10.45
N LYS A 161 26.98 10.47 -9.83
CA LYS A 161 28.07 10.33 -8.85
C LYS A 161 27.56 10.12 -7.43
N SER A 162 26.31 10.54 -7.16
CA SER A 162 25.71 10.39 -5.83
C SER A 162 24.20 10.21 -5.92
N ILE A 163 23.70 9.21 -5.18
CA ILE A 163 22.29 8.84 -5.12
C ILE A 163 21.89 8.78 -3.65
N THR A 164 20.79 9.44 -3.30
CA THR A 164 20.24 9.41 -1.94
C THR A 164 18.83 8.84 -1.95
N ILE A 165 18.58 7.84 -1.11
CA ILE A 165 17.28 7.23 -0.87
C ILE A 165 16.79 7.69 0.49
N VAL A 166 15.54 8.17 0.56
CA VAL A 166 14.88 8.56 1.82
C VAL A 166 13.65 7.70 2.06
N GLY A 167 13.68 6.96 3.18
CA GLY A 167 12.62 6.06 3.62
C GLY A 167 13.14 4.67 3.99
N GLY A 168 12.77 4.18 5.19
CA GLY A 168 13.29 2.94 5.78
C GLY A 168 12.38 1.71 5.60
N GLY A 169 11.39 1.75 4.72
CA GLY A 169 10.50 0.62 4.44
C GLY A 169 10.99 -0.26 3.29
N GLN A 170 10.16 -1.26 2.92
CA GLN A 170 10.49 -2.26 1.90
C GLN A 170 10.94 -1.66 0.57
N SER A 171 10.23 -0.64 0.06
CA SER A 171 10.60 0.01 -1.21
C SER A 171 11.99 0.65 -1.18
N GLY A 172 12.32 1.33 -0.08
CA GLY A 172 13.65 1.91 0.10
C GLY A 172 14.74 0.83 0.17
N ALA A 173 14.45 -0.27 0.87
CA ALA A 173 15.36 -1.41 0.99
C ALA A 173 15.63 -2.08 -0.36
N GLU A 174 14.61 -2.33 -1.16
CA GLU A 174 14.72 -2.94 -2.48
C GLU A 174 15.55 -2.09 -3.44
N ILE A 175 15.30 -0.79 -3.47
CA ILE A 175 16.08 0.16 -4.28
C ILE A 175 17.53 0.22 -3.80
N TYR A 176 17.73 0.26 -2.47
CA TYR A 176 19.07 0.27 -1.90
C TYR A 176 19.85 -1.00 -2.27
N TYR A 177 19.23 -2.18 -2.14
CA TYR A 177 19.86 -3.46 -2.49
C TYR A 177 20.21 -3.52 -3.98
N ASP A 178 19.30 -3.10 -4.85
CA ASP A 178 19.50 -3.11 -6.30
C ASP A 178 20.67 -2.21 -6.71
N LEU A 179 20.70 -0.97 -6.20
CA LEU A 179 21.83 -0.04 -6.44
C LEU A 179 23.12 -0.53 -5.76
N LEU A 180 23.06 -1.05 -4.53
CA LEU A 180 24.24 -1.60 -3.86
C LEU A 180 24.86 -2.74 -4.66
N SER A 181 24.05 -3.55 -5.35
CA SER A 181 24.53 -4.66 -6.18
C SER A 181 25.45 -4.18 -7.31
N GLU A 182 25.18 -3.02 -7.88
CA GLU A 182 25.87 -2.46 -9.03
C GLU A 182 26.91 -1.37 -8.67
N ILE A 183 27.10 -1.06 -7.39
CA ILE A 183 27.92 0.08 -6.93
C ILE A 183 29.39 -0.01 -7.40
N ASP A 184 29.96 -1.22 -7.47
CA ASP A 184 31.35 -1.42 -7.90
C ASP A 184 31.57 -1.13 -9.39
N GLN A 185 30.51 -1.29 -10.20
CA GLN A 185 30.57 -1.09 -11.64
C GLN A 185 30.45 0.39 -12.01
N HIS A 186 29.71 1.16 -11.20
CA HIS A 186 29.34 2.54 -11.51
C HIS A 186 30.04 3.58 -10.61
N GLY A 187 30.49 3.19 -9.41
CA GLY A 187 31.33 4.01 -8.55
C GLY A 187 30.63 5.22 -7.90
N TYR A 188 29.31 5.21 -7.78
CA TYR A 188 28.56 6.28 -7.11
C TYR A 188 28.61 6.16 -5.60
N GLN A 189 28.43 7.30 -4.92
CA GLN A 189 28.13 7.37 -3.50
C GLN A 189 26.65 7.04 -3.27
N LEU A 190 26.35 5.99 -2.51
CA LEU A 190 24.97 5.59 -2.21
C LEU A 190 24.61 5.94 -0.77
N ASN A 191 23.58 6.75 -0.55
CA ASN A 191 23.10 7.12 0.76
C ASN A 191 21.69 6.61 0.98
N TRP A 192 21.43 6.04 2.15
CA TRP A 192 20.11 5.59 2.55
C TRP A 192 19.77 6.12 3.94
N LEU A 193 18.78 7.01 4.02
CA LEU A 193 18.41 7.71 5.25
C LEU A 193 16.94 7.47 5.57
N THR A 194 16.62 7.38 6.86
CA THR A 194 15.25 7.25 7.34
C THR A 194 15.02 8.06 8.61
N LYS A 195 13.81 8.62 8.75
CA LYS A 195 13.37 9.25 10.01
C LYS A 195 13.13 8.24 11.14
N ALA A 196 12.93 6.97 10.80
CA ALA A 196 12.73 5.91 11.78
C ALA A 196 13.96 5.75 12.68
N PRO A 197 13.79 5.34 13.95
CA PRO A 197 14.89 5.21 14.90
C PRO A 197 15.90 4.11 14.51
N HIS A 198 15.50 3.19 13.68
CA HIS A 198 16.35 2.14 13.10
C HIS A 198 15.73 1.60 11.81
N PHE A 199 16.51 0.89 11.02
CA PHE A 199 16.00 0.07 9.93
C PHE A 199 15.46 -1.23 10.55
N PHE A 200 14.14 -1.38 10.58
CA PHE A 200 13.48 -2.47 11.28
C PHE A 200 12.82 -3.47 10.33
N SER A 201 12.79 -4.72 10.74
CA SER A 201 12.05 -5.75 10.03
C SER A 201 10.56 -5.71 10.37
N MET A 202 9.72 -6.14 9.42
CA MET A 202 8.32 -6.43 9.74
C MET A 202 8.23 -7.61 10.71
N ASP A 203 7.30 -7.51 11.65
CA ASP A 203 6.93 -8.62 12.50
C ASP A 203 5.88 -9.50 11.78
N LEU A 204 6.38 -10.60 11.20
CA LEU A 204 5.57 -11.58 10.47
C LEU A 204 5.47 -12.91 11.25
N GLY A 205 5.63 -12.88 12.56
CA GLY A 205 5.37 -14.02 13.44
C GLY A 205 3.93 -14.51 13.30
N LYS A 206 3.69 -15.83 13.39
CA LYS A 206 2.37 -16.40 13.11
C LYS A 206 1.27 -15.89 14.03
N LEU A 207 1.57 -15.63 15.30
CA LEU A 207 0.62 -15.01 16.22
C LEU A 207 0.37 -13.53 15.86
N THR A 208 1.38 -12.83 15.34
CA THR A 208 1.21 -11.47 14.84
C THR A 208 0.36 -11.44 13.57
N LEU A 209 0.46 -12.45 12.70
CA LEU A 209 -0.37 -12.56 11.50
C LEU A 209 -1.87 -12.75 11.82
N GLU A 210 -2.25 -13.18 13.02
CA GLU A 210 -3.67 -13.20 13.44
C GLU A 210 -4.28 -11.80 13.54
N TYR A 211 -3.48 -10.76 13.57
CA TYR A 211 -3.95 -9.37 13.43
C TYR A 211 -4.47 -9.07 11.99
N THR A 212 -4.22 -9.95 11.01
CA THR A 212 -4.86 -9.93 9.69
C THR A 212 -6.06 -10.88 9.63
N SER A 213 -6.99 -10.74 10.56
CA SER A 213 -8.16 -11.61 10.71
C SER A 213 -9.47 -10.80 10.78
N PRO A 214 -10.62 -11.45 10.48
CA PRO A 214 -11.93 -10.89 10.76
C PRO A 214 -12.12 -10.52 12.23
N ASP A 215 -11.58 -11.33 13.14
CA ASP A 215 -11.63 -11.13 14.59
C ASP A 215 -10.98 -9.80 14.97
N TYR A 216 -9.76 -9.58 14.50
CA TYR A 216 -9.05 -8.32 14.78
C TYR A 216 -9.73 -7.13 14.10
N THR A 217 -10.21 -7.28 12.87
CA THR A 217 -10.95 -6.23 12.17
C THR A 217 -12.17 -5.79 12.99
N SER A 218 -12.94 -6.77 13.54
CA SER A 218 -14.10 -6.51 14.39
C SER A 218 -13.72 -5.78 15.67
N HIS A 219 -12.67 -6.26 16.34
CA HIS A 219 -12.14 -5.62 17.54
C HIS A 219 -11.72 -4.18 17.25
N PHE A 220 -10.89 -3.96 16.23
CA PHE A 220 -10.38 -2.64 15.88
C PHE A 220 -11.50 -1.66 15.53
N TYR A 221 -12.50 -2.10 14.76
CA TYR A 221 -13.65 -1.30 14.39
C TYR A 221 -14.47 -0.84 15.61
N SER A 222 -14.56 -1.68 16.65
CA SER A 222 -15.30 -1.37 17.89
C SER A 222 -14.62 -0.33 18.78
N LEU A 223 -13.35 0.00 18.54
CA LEU A 223 -12.61 0.99 19.32
C LEU A 223 -13.06 2.41 18.98
N ASP A 224 -12.93 3.33 19.94
CA ASP A 224 -13.11 4.76 19.70
C ASP A 224 -12.08 5.30 18.69
N GLU A 225 -12.45 6.36 17.96
CA GLU A 225 -11.63 6.96 16.90
C GLU A 225 -10.20 7.31 17.37
N ASP A 226 -10.07 7.97 18.52
CA ASP A 226 -8.75 8.35 19.07
C ASP A 226 -7.94 7.12 19.47
N LYS A 227 -8.60 6.06 19.97
CA LYS A 227 -7.94 4.80 20.30
C LYS A 227 -7.46 4.08 19.05
N ARG A 228 -8.24 4.06 17.99
CA ARG A 228 -7.82 3.51 16.69
C ARG A 228 -6.56 4.21 16.17
N ASP A 229 -6.51 5.54 16.23
CA ASP A 229 -5.34 6.31 15.80
C ASP A 229 -4.07 5.97 16.61
N GLN A 230 -4.21 5.84 17.93
CA GLN A 230 -3.11 5.41 18.80
C GLN A 230 -2.61 4.00 18.45
N VAL A 231 -3.54 3.08 18.25
CA VAL A 231 -3.22 1.69 17.89
C VAL A 231 -2.48 1.63 16.55
N ILE A 232 -2.98 2.31 15.51
CA ILE A 232 -2.29 2.38 14.21
C ILE A 232 -0.88 2.97 14.36
N GLY A 233 -0.71 4.01 15.17
CA GLY A 233 0.60 4.59 15.44
C GLY A 233 1.58 3.63 16.10
N SER A 234 1.11 2.73 16.96
CA SER A 234 1.94 1.73 17.66
C SER A 234 2.24 0.47 16.83
N GLN A 235 1.50 0.21 15.77
CA GLN A 235 1.57 -1.03 14.98
C GLN A 235 2.42 -0.90 13.71
N ASN A 236 3.29 0.10 13.61
CA ASN A 236 4.11 0.32 12.42
C ASN A 236 4.93 -0.90 11.98
N ALA A 237 5.45 -1.69 12.92
CA ALA A 237 6.23 -2.89 12.64
C ALA A 237 5.42 -4.01 11.95
N LEU A 238 4.08 -3.95 11.96
CA LEU A 238 3.24 -4.96 11.32
C LEU A 238 3.16 -4.77 9.80
N TYR A 239 3.40 -3.55 9.27
CA TYR A 239 3.16 -3.27 7.85
C TYR A 239 4.12 -2.25 7.21
N LYS A 240 5.03 -1.62 7.96
CA LYS A 240 5.94 -0.59 7.44
C LYS A 240 7.41 -0.99 7.43
N GLY A 241 7.76 -2.13 7.99
CA GLY A 241 9.13 -2.62 8.06
C GLY A 241 9.63 -3.22 6.74
N ILE A 242 10.80 -3.84 6.81
CA ILE A 242 11.44 -4.59 5.74
C ILE A 242 11.23 -6.08 6.02
N GLU A 243 11.00 -6.89 5.01
CA GLU A 243 10.94 -8.33 5.17
C GLU A 243 12.28 -8.84 5.72
N LEU A 244 12.26 -9.70 6.77
CA LEU A 244 13.45 -10.08 7.54
C LEU A 244 14.52 -10.77 6.67
N SER A 245 14.13 -11.68 5.77
CA SER A 245 15.08 -12.33 4.89
C SER A 245 15.74 -11.33 3.94
N PHE A 246 15.04 -10.26 3.59
CA PHE A 246 15.58 -9.20 2.77
C PHE A 246 16.58 -8.31 3.53
N VAL A 247 16.36 -8.05 4.82
CA VAL A 247 17.33 -7.40 5.70
C VAL A 247 18.64 -8.21 5.74
N ASN A 248 18.53 -9.54 5.89
CA ASN A 248 19.68 -10.43 5.90
C ASN A 248 20.46 -10.37 4.56
N ARG A 249 19.74 -10.39 3.43
CA ARG A 249 20.35 -10.26 2.10
C ARG A 249 21.10 -8.93 1.92
N ILE A 250 20.57 -7.82 2.42
CA ILE A 250 21.26 -6.52 2.40
C ILE A 250 22.56 -6.61 3.20
N TYR A 251 22.49 -7.17 4.41
CA TYR A 251 23.66 -7.28 5.28
C TYR A 251 24.74 -8.20 4.68
N ASP A 252 24.36 -9.34 4.14
CA ASP A 252 25.27 -10.26 3.47
C ASP A 252 25.98 -9.62 2.28
N LEU A 253 25.25 -8.84 1.48
CA LEU A 253 25.83 -8.11 0.36
C LEU A 253 26.80 -7.01 0.82
N LEU A 254 26.47 -6.25 1.87
CA LEU A 254 27.37 -5.28 2.49
C LEU A 254 28.64 -5.95 3.00
N TYR A 255 28.48 -7.06 3.74
CA TYR A 255 29.60 -7.83 4.27
C TYR A 255 30.52 -8.32 3.15
N GLN A 256 29.94 -8.94 2.11
CA GLN A 256 30.70 -9.46 0.97
C GLN A 256 31.48 -8.35 0.24
N LYS A 257 30.84 -7.21 -0.04
CA LYS A 257 31.47 -6.09 -0.76
C LYS A 257 32.56 -5.39 0.08
N SER A 258 32.45 -5.40 1.41
CA SER A 258 33.42 -4.75 2.30
C SER A 258 34.69 -5.56 2.55
N LEU A 259 34.82 -6.78 2.03
CA LEU A 259 35.98 -7.68 2.30
C LEU A 259 37.32 -7.09 1.88
N HIS A 260 37.37 -6.31 0.82
CA HIS A 260 38.63 -5.82 0.24
C HIS A 260 38.83 -4.31 0.35
N GLN A 261 37.75 -3.55 0.42
CA GLN A 261 37.78 -2.09 0.50
C GLN A 261 36.49 -1.54 1.12
N PRO A 262 36.53 -0.34 1.71
CA PRO A 262 35.32 0.34 2.14
C PRO A 262 34.36 0.56 0.98
N ILE A 263 33.06 0.33 1.21
CA ILE A 263 32.01 0.55 0.22
C ILE A 263 31.61 2.04 0.27
N PRO A 264 31.44 2.73 -0.87
CA PRO A 264 31.00 4.13 -0.90
C PRO A 264 29.48 4.23 -0.59
N THR A 265 29.08 3.78 0.58
CA THR A 265 27.70 3.82 1.04
C THR A 265 27.59 4.37 2.47
N ARG A 266 26.43 4.98 2.74
CA ARG A 266 26.11 5.55 4.05
C ARG A 266 24.65 5.23 4.41
N MET A 267 24.45 4.59 5.54
CA MET A 267 23.12 4.30 6.09
C MET A 267 22.93 5.08 7.38
N MET A 268 21.82 5.83 7.50
CA MET A 268 21.56 6.66 8.68
C MET A 268 20.09 6.60 9.11
N PRO A 269 19.78 6.00 10.25
CA PRO A 269 18.49 6.15 10.91
C PRO A 269 18.37 7.52 11.62
N ASN A 270 17.22 7.82 12.21
CA ASN A 270 16.94 9.05 12.94
C ASN A 270 17.16 10.34 12.13
N CYS A 271 17.07 10.27 10.80
CA CYS A 271 17.33 11.37 9.89
C CYS A 271 16.11 11.71 9.04
N ALA A 272 15.39 12.75 9.43
CA ALA A 272 14.27 13.28 8.67
C ALA A 272 14.76 14.29 7.60
N LEU A 273 14.32 14.16 6.36
CA LEU A 273 14.54 15.17 5.33
C LEU A 273 13.69 16.41 5.65
N ASP A 274 14.32 17.56 5.79
CA ASP A 274 13.74 18.81 6.29
C ASP A 274 13.62 19.88 5.17
N ALA A 275 14.59 19.94 4.25
CA ALA A 275 14.57 20.82 3.09
C ALA A 275 15.41 20.30 1.94
N VAL A 276 15.11 20.81 0.74
CA VAL A 276 15.85 20.55 -0.49
C VAL A 276 16.08 21.89 -1.20
N GLU A 277 17.32 22.14 -1.60
CA GLU A 277 17.72 23.31 -2.39
C GLU A 277 18.51 22.83 -3.61
N GLN A 278 18.14 23.27 -4.80
CA GLN A 278 18.91 22.98 -6.02
C GLN A 278 20.10 23.93 -6.13
N GLN A 279 21.26 23.36 -6.41
CA GLN A 279 22.47 24.12 -6.67
C GLN A 279 23.18 23.59 -7.93
N SER A 280 23.04 24.27 -9.04
CA SER A 280 23.58 23.82 -10.35
C SER A 280 23.09 22.40 -10.70
N ASN A 281 23.98 21.40 -10.70
CA ASN A 281 23.68 20.03 -11.10
C ASN A 281 23.43 19.07 -9.92
N HIS A 282 23.38 19.54 -8.68
CA HIS A 282 23.13 18.72 -7.50
C HIS A 282 22.10 19.36 -6.56
N LEU A 283 21.60 18.54 -5.65
CA LEU A 283 20.69 18.94 -4.59
C LEU A 283 21.46 19.06 -3.28
N ASN A 284 21.23 20.15 -2.55
CA ASN A 284 21.60 20.28 -1.15
C ASN A 284 20.43 19.80 -0.30
N LEU A 285 20.57 18.62 0.28
CA LEU A 285 19.58 17.99 1.14
C LEU A 285 19.88 18.37 2.58
N THR A 286 18.93 19.00 3.26
CA THR A 286 19.03 19.28 4.70
C THR A 286 18.27 18.23 5.48
N PHE A 287 18.97 17.51 6.35
CA PHE A 287 18.40 16.53 7.27
C PHE A 287 18.45 17.00 8.70
N LYS A 288 17.42 16.63 9.47
CA LYS A 288 17.42 16.75 10.93
C LYS A 288 17.65 15.38 11.55
N ASN A 289 18.72 15.24 12.34
CA ASN A 289 18.93 14.04 13.13
C ASN A 289 18.25 14.23 14.50
N SER A 290 17.36 13.31 14.88
CA SER A 290 16.56 13.40 16.11
C SER A 290 17.34 13.08 17.37
N ASP A 291 18.37 12.20 17.32
CA ASP A 291 19.13 11.81 18.50
C ASP A 291 19.98 12.96 19.05
N ILE A 292 20.66 13.67 18.16
CA ILE A 292 21.52 14.79 18.54
C ILE A 292 20.82 16.15 18.38
N ASN A 293 19.56 16.15 17.90
CA ASN A 293 18.75 17.34 17.62
C ASN A 293 19.49 18.41 16.77
N LYS A 294 20.22 17.98 15.74
CA LYS A 294 20.98 18.86 14.86
C LYS A 294 20.60 18.66 13.40
N ARG A 295 20.76 19.73 12.61
CA ARG A 295 20.67 19.68 11.16
C ARG A 295 22.05 19.47 10.54
N PHE A 296 22.09 18.75 9.43
CA PHE A 296 23.28 18.59 8.60
C PHE A 296 22.90 18.62 7.12
N LYS A 297 23.85 18.92 6.27
CA LYS A 297 23.67 18.95 4.81
C LYS A 297 24.34 17.74 4.16
N LEU A 298 23.71 17.27 3.10
CA LEU A 298 24.21 16.20 2.24
C LEU A 298 23.97 16.62 0.79
N GLU A 299 25.01 16.54 -0.03
CA GLU A 299 24.92 16.77 -1.46
C GLU A 299 24.57 15.49 -2.19
N SER A 300 23.66 15.58 -3.17
CA SER A 300 23.24 14.44 -3.99
C SER A 300 22.82 14.89 -5.39
N GLU A 301 23.17 14.13 -6.41
CA GLU A 301 22.69 14.40 -7.78
C GLU A 301 21.27 13.92 -7.99
N VAL A 302 20.86 12.87 -7.26
CA VAL A 302 19.51 12.29 -7.30
C VAL A 302 18.99 12.02 -5.90
N LEU A 303 17.71 12.30 -5.70
CA LEU A 303 16.94 11.98 -4.49
C LEU A 303 15.77 11.05 -4.86
N ILE A 304 15.73 9.85 -4.26
CA ILE A 304 14.65 8.89 -4.41
C ILE A 304 13.81 8.88 -3.15
N LEU A 305 12.53 9.23 -3.27
CA LEU A 305 11.59 9.30 -2.17
C LEU A 305 10.85 7.97 -2.01
N ALA A 306 11.20 7.19 -0.99
CA ALA A 306 10.54 5.95 -0.59
C ALA A 306 9.70 6.17 0.68
N LEU A 307 8.88 7.22 0.70
CA LEU A 307 8.14 7.72 1.86
C LEU A 307 6.80 7.02 2.09
N GLY A 308 6.46 6.03 1.25
CA GLY A 308 5.16 5.38 1.26
C GLY A 308 4.12 6.14 0.44
N TYR A 309 2.84 5.81 0.71
CA TYR A 309 1.71 6.26 -0.09
C TYR A 309 0.65 6.88 0.80
N GLU A 310 -0.13 7.79 0.23
CA GLU A 310 -1.30 8.39 0.86
C GLU A 310 -2.54 8.24 -0.04
N TYR A 311 -3.71 8.19 0.57
CA TYR A 311 -4.96 8.25 -0.17
C TYR A 311 -5.32 9.72 -0.43
N LYS A 312 -5.55 10.05 -1.69
CA LYS A 312 -6.12 11.33 -2.10
C LYS A 312 -7.57 11.14 -2.54
N ILE A 313 -8.45 11.99 -2.02
CA ILE A 313 -9.86 11.96 -2.42
C ILE A 313 -9.95 12.32 -3.89
N PRO A 314 -10.52 11.46 -4.75
CA PRO A 314 -10.63 11.74 -6.17
C PRO A 314 -11.52 12.96 -6.45
N GLU A 315 -11.11 13.82 -7.36
CA GLU A 315 -11.86 15.03 -7.73
C GLU A 315 -13.24 14.71 -8.31
N CYS A 316 -13.39 13.56 -8.96
CA CYS A 316 -14.66 13.11 -9.52
C CYS A 316 -15.78 12.95 -8.45
N LEU A 317 -15.41 12.82 -7.17
CA LEU A 317 -16.35 12.73 -6.04
C LEU A 317 -16.86 14.10 -5.54
N THR A 318 -16.28 15.21 -6.02
CA THR A 318 -16.64 16.56 -5.54
C THR A 318 -18.14 16.83 -5.59
N PRO A 319 -18.91 16.46 -6.65
CA PRO A 319 -20.35 16.74 -6.70
C PRO A 319 -21.17 15.95 -5.69
N ILE A 320 -20.69 14.79 -5.26
CA ILE A 320 -21.38 13.91 -4.30
C ILE A 320 -20.74 13.92 -2.91
N ARG A 321 -19.85 14.89 -2.64
CA ARG A 321 -19.12 14.99 -1.37
C ARG A 321 -20.03 15.05 -0.13
N THR A 322 -21.21 15.63 -0.27
CA THR A 322 -22.23 15.73 0.79
C THR A 322 -22.88 14.39 1.15
N LEU A 323 -22.80 13.40 0.28
CA LEU A 323 -23.29 12.04 0.54
C LEU A 323 -22.27 11.18 1.28
N ILE A 324 -21.02 11.61 1.35
CA ILE A 324 -19.92 10.84 1.92
C ILE A 324 -19.82 11.13 3.42
N ASN A 325 -19.66 10.08 4.22
CA ASN A 325 -19.44 10.16 5.66
C ASN A 325 -17.99 10.55 5.95
N TRP A 326 -17.82 11.49 6.89
CA TRP A 326 -16.51 12.01 7.30
C TRP A 326 -16.30 11.81 8.79
N ASP A 327 -15.10 11.43 9.17
CA ASP A 327 -14.72 11.38 10.58
C ASP A 327 -14.37 12.78 11.14
N SER A 328 -14.08 12.86 12.43
CA SER A 328 -13.77 14.12 13.12
C SER A 328 -12.51 14.82 12.58
N LYS A 329 -11.65 14.11 11.86
CA LYS A 329 -10.38 14.58 11.29
C LYS A 329 -10.48 14.87 9.78
N GLY A 330 -11.70 14.79 9.22
CA GLY A 330 -11.96 15.06 7.80
C GLY A 330 -11.49 13.95 6.85
N ARG A 331 -11.30 12.73 7.34
CA ARG A 331 -11.03 11.53 6.55
C ARG A 331 -12.36 10.86 6.20
N ILE A 332 -12.39 10.09 5.12
CA ILE A 332 -13.58 9.29 4.77
C ILE A 332 -13.81 8.25 5.89
N ALA A 333 -15.01 8.29 6.49
CA ALA A 333 -15.45 7.33 7.49
C ALA A 333 -16.12 6.14 6.81
N LEU A 334 -15.61 4.92 7.06
CA LEU A 334 -16.19 3.69 6.55
C LEU A 334 -17.12 3.05 7.58
N ASN A 335 -18.30 2.66 7.10
CA ASN A 335 -19.15 1.73 7.81
C ASN A 335 -18.54 0.34 7.84
N TRP A 336 -19.01 -0.53 8.74
CA TRP A 336 -18.52 -1.91 8.87
C TRP A 336 -18.47 -2.68 7.55
N ASN A 337 -19.43 -2.46 6.68
CA ASN A 337 -19.56 -3.11 5.38
C ASN A 337 -18.76 -2.43 4.26
N TYR A 338 -17.80 -1.56 4.62
CA TYR A 338 -16.95 -0.78 3.70
C TYR A 338 -17.71 0.27 2.86
N SER A 339 -18.98 0.55 3.18
CA SER A 339 -19.65 1.71 2.58
C SER A 339 -19.16 3.01 3.21
N ILE A 340 -19.25 4.10 2.43
CA ILE A 340 -18.83 5.45 2.84
C ILE A 340 -20.02 6.42 2.89
N ASN A 341 -21.23 5.90 2.81
CA ASN A 341 -22.47 6.67 2.93
C ASN A 341 -23.53 5.87 3.67
N ASP A 342 -24.55 6.55 4.20
CA ASP A 342 -25.59 5.95 5.03
C ASP A 342 -26.49 4.96 4.26
N ASP A 343 -26.71 5.22 2.97
CA ASP A 343 -27.56 4.37 2.12
C ASP A 343 -26.87 3.06 1.67
N ASN A 344 -25.59 2.85 2.02
CA ASN A 344 -24.79 1.70 1.59
C ASN A 344 -24.77 1.52 0.06
N THR A 345 -24.59 2.60 -0.67
CA THR A 345 -24.53 2.60 -2.14
C THR A 345 -23.17 3.01 -2.70
N ILE A 346 -22.29 3.61 -1.88
CA ILE A 346 -20.91 3.96 -2.24
C ILE A 346 -19.98 3.18 -1.33
N PHE A 347 -19.13 2.34 -1.92
CA PHE A 347 -18.15 1.53 -1.21
C PHE A 347 -16.74 1.95 -1.58
N ALA A 348 -15.77 1.71 -0.69
CA ALA A 348 -14.39 2.06 -0.96
C ALA A 348 -13.42 0.95 -0.60
N GLN A 349 -12.40 0.79 -1.45
CA GLN A 349 -11.31 -0.16 -1.32
C GLN A 349 -10.05 0.54 -0.81
N ASN A 350 -9.32 -0.10 0.10
CA ASN A 350 -7.96 0.30 0.52
C ASN A 350 -7.82 1.69 1.18
N ILE A 351 -8.89 2.26 1.75
CA ILE A 351 -8.85 3.55 2.45
C ILE A 351 -9.24 3.48 3.94
N GLY A 352 -9.62 2.32 4.42
CA GLY A 352 -10.19 2.12 5.76
C GLY A 352 -9.17 1.86 6.88
N ILE A 353 -7.91 2.27 6.78
CA ILE A 353 -6.91 1.96 7.81
C ILE A 353 -7.30 2.52 9.19
N TYR A 354 -7.99 3.64 9.26
CA TYR A 354 -8.45 4.25 10.51
C TYR A 354 -9.82 3.73 11.00
N SER A 355 -10.47 2.87 10.22
CA SER A 355 -11.74 2.22 10.61
C SER A 355 -11.60 0.70 10.79
N HIS A 356 -10.89 0.03 9.89
CA HIS A 356 -10.74 -1.43 9.85
C HIS A 356 -9.32 -1.92 10.19
N GLY A 357 -8.39 -0.99 10.50
CA GLY A 357 -7.03 -1.32 10.87
C GLY A 357 -6.13 -1.68 9.68
N PHE A 358 -4.96 -2.22 9.99
CA PHE A 358 -3.94 -2.52 8.97
C PHE A 358 -4.30 -3.73 8.08
N THR A 359 -5.39 -4.43 8.36
CA THR A 359 -5.96 -5.47 7.47
C THR A 359 -6.40 -4.91 6.10
N VAL A 360 -6.65 -3.59 6.03
CA VAL A 360 -7.11 -2.93 4.80
C VAL A 360 -6.09 -3.02 3.65
N PRO A 361 -4.79 -2.73 3.82
CA PRO A 361 -3.81 -2.89 2.75
C PRO A 361 -3.36 -4.35 2.52
N ASP A 362 -3.79 -5.29 3.35
CA ASP A 362 -3.40 -6.69 3.23
C ASP A 362 -4.11 -7.39 2.06
N LEU A 363 -3.34 -8.08 1.19
CA LEU A 363 -3.88 -8.80 0.04
C LEU A 363 -4.76 -9.99 0.47
N GLY A 364 -4.39 -10.68 1.55
CA GLY A 364 -5.16 -11.82 2.08
C GLY A 364 -6.57 -11.43 2.51
N MET A 365 -6.75 -10.19 2.99
CA MET A 365 -8.05 -9.65 3.37
C MET A 365 -8.83 -9.05 2.19
N GLY A 366 -8.28 -9.06 0.98
CA GLY A 366 -8.95 -8.55 -0.22
C GLY A 366 -10.23 -9.32 -0.55
N CYS A 367 -10.17 -10.64 -0.55
CA CYS A 367 -11.34 -11.49 -0.80
C CYS A 367 -12.42 -11.31 0.27
N TYR A 368 -12.04 -11.24 1.55
CA TYR A 368 -12.94 -10.98 2.68
C TYR A 368 -13.70 -9.67 2.49
N ARG A 369 -12.99 -8.58 2.23
CA ARG A 369 -13.58 -7.26 1.98
C ARG A 369 -14.51 -7.26 0.79
N ASN A 370 -14.09 -7.87 -0.32
CA ASN A 370 -14.89 -7.96 -1.54
C ASN A 370 -16.17 -8.78 -1.31
N ALA A 371 -16.10 -9.88 -0.56
CA ALA A 371 -17.25 -10.69 -0.21
C ALA A 371 -18.28 -9.87 0.59
N ILE A 372 -17.85 -9.10 1.59
CA ILE A 372 -18.75 -8.22 2.37
C ILE A 372 -19.43 -7.18 1.47
N ILE A 373 -18.66 -6.49 0.62
CA ILE A 373 -19.19 -5.48 -0.30
C ILE A 373 -20.23 -6.11 -1.24
N ILE A 374 -19.88 -7.23 -1.88
CA ILE A 374 -20.78 -7.92 -2.82
C ILE A 374 -22.05 -8.39 -2.11
N ASN A 375 -21.94 -9.02 -0.94
CA ASN A 375 -23.09 -9.47 -0.15
C ASN A 375 -24.00 -8.29 0.21
N THR A 376 -23.42 -7.15 0.58
CA THR A 376 -24.17 -5.92 0.89
C THR A 376 -24.91 -5.39 -0.33
N ILE A 377 -24.24 -5.27 -1.48
CA ILE A 377 -24.85 -4.80 -2.73
C ILE A 377 -26.01 -5.71 -3.17
N LEU A 378 -25.83 -7.03 -3.01
CA LEU A 378 -26.82 -8.02 -3.41
C LEU A 378 -27.95 -8.21 -2.40
N GLY A 379 -27.80 -7.69 -1.16
CA GLY A 379 -28.74 -7.89 -0.06
C GLY A 379 -28.91 -9.35 0.37
N ARG A 380 -27.93 -10.19 0.07
CA ARG A 380 -27.90 -11.63 0.44
C ARG A 380 -26.47 -12.14 0.51
N GLU A 381 -26.23 -13.14 1.29
CA GLU A 381 -24.94 -13.82 1.37
C GLU A 381 -24.74 -14.73 0.14
N VAL A 382 -23.80 -14.33 -0.73
CA VAL A 382 -23.35 -15.10 -1.91
C VAL A 382 -21.98 -15.71 -1.63
N TYR A 383 -21.11 -14.95 -0.98
CA TYR A 383 -19.80 -15.39 -0.52
C TYR A 383 -19.79 -15.41 1.00
N PRO A 384 -19.93 -16.58 1.64
CA PRO A 384 -19.80 -16.71 3.10
C PRO A 384 -18.43 -16.22 3.56
N VAL A 385 -18.42 -15.45 4.63
CA VAL A 385 -17.17 -14.96 5.24
C VAL A 385 -16.94 -15.64 6.58
N GLU A 386 -15.70 -16.07 6.83
CA GLU A 386 -15.29 -16.56 8.13
C GLU A 386 -15.34 -15.43 9.15
N LYS A 387 -15.85 -15.73 10.34
CA LYS A 387 -16.04 -14.72 11.39
C LYS A 387 -14.99 -14.81 12.48
N ARG A 388 -14.51 -16.02 12.76
CA ARG A 388 -13.52 -16.29 13.80
C ARG A 388 -12.51 -17.31 13.29
N ILE A 389 -11.27 -16.86 13.14
CA ILE A 389 -10.13 -17.66 12.69
C ILE A 389 -8.93 -17.56 13.64
N ALA A 390 -8.86 -16.50 14.45
CA ALA A 390 -7.75 -16.27 15.39
C ALA A 390 -7.88 -17.17 16.62
N TYR A 391 -6.75 -17.66 17.12
CA TYR A 391 -6.65 -18.30 18.43
C TYR A 391 -6.63 -17.26 19.54
N GLN A 392 -6.09 -16.08 19.26
CA GLN A 392 -6.04 -14.97 20.20
C GLN A 392 -7.41 -14.30 20.34
N GLU A 393 -7.68 -13.81 21.54
CA GLU A 393 -8.77 -12.90 21.84
C GLU A 393 -8.21 -11.50 22.03
N PHE A 394 -8.72 -10.53 21.27
CA PHE A 394 -8.19 -9.16 21.25
C PHE A 394 -8.79 -8.25 22.33
N ALA A 395 -9.85 -8.71 23.00
CA ALA A 395 -10.47 -8.05 24.16
C ALA A 395 -11.15 -9.09 25.05
N PRO A 396 -11.28 -8.81 26.36
CA PRO A 396 -12.12 -9.61 27.25
C PRO A 396 -13.59 -9.48 26.82
N THR A 397 -14.40 -10.50 27.13
CA THR A 397 -15.85 -10.44 26.94
C THR A 397 -16.47 -9.41 27.88
N THR A 398 -17.66 -8.91 27.53
CA THR A 398 -18.38 -7.94 28.38
C THR A 398 -18.62 -8.48 29.81
N GLU A 399 -18.79 -9.79 29.96
CA GLU A 399 -19.02 -10.46 31.24
C GLU A 399 -17.75 -10.53 32.11
N GLU A 400 -16.57 -10.54 31.51
CA GLU A 400 -15.27 -10.54 32.19
C GLU A 400 -14.82 -9.15 32.66
N ILE A 401 -15.45 -8.07 32.16
CA ILE A 401 -15.10 -6.70 32.52
C ILE A 401 -15.66 -6.37 33.90
N VAL A 402 -14.78 -6.31 34.92
CA VAL A 402 -15.16 -6.07 36.33
C VAL A 402 -15.23 -4.58 36.65
N THR A 403 -14.40 -3.75 36.07
CA THR A 403 -14.33 -2.31 36.37
C THR A 403 -13.75 -1.51 35.21
N PRO A 404 -14.40 -0.45 34.74
CA PRO A 404 -13.80 0.44 33.74
C PRO A 404 -12.62 1.19 34.38
N VAL A 405 -11.47 1.15 33.73
CA VAL A 405 -10.32 1.97 34.12
C VAL A 405 -10.66 3.44 33.83
N LYS A 406 -10.76 4.26 34.88
CA LYS A 406 -10.89 5.73 34.67
C LYS A 406 -9.66 6.23 33.92
N THR A 407 -9.83 6.69 32.72
CA THR A 407 -8.78 7.33 31.95
C THR A 407 -8.43 8.65 32.65
N THR A 408 -7.43 8.65 33.53
CA THR A 408 -6.78 9.89 33.95
C THR A 408 -6.01 10.39 32.72
N ALA A 409 -6.51 11.43 32.10
CA ALA A 409 -5.80 12.18 31.08
C ALA A 409 -4.53 12.78 31.75
N LYS A 410 -3.44 12.04 31.77
CA LYS A 410 -2.12 12.59 31.97
C LYS A 410 -1.62 13.00 30.59
N SER A 411 -1.71 14.30 30.35
CA SER A 411 -0.97 14.99 29.31
C SER A 411 0.53 14.80 29.56
N HIS A 412 1.09 13.71 29.09
CA HIS A 412 2.52 13.64 28.80
C HIS A 412 2.61 13.56 27.28
N SER A 413 2.73 14.75 26.69
CA SER A 413 3.23 14.95 25.35
C SER A 413 4.69 14.48 25.28
N THR A 414 4.87 13.17 25.15
CA THR A 414 6.06 12.62 24.53
C THR A 414 5.62 12.24 23.14
N GLU A 415 5.72 13.21 22.25
CA GLU A 415 5.64 12.95 20.80
C GLU A 415 6.75 11.98 20.42
N LEU A 416 6.46 10.70 20.52
CA LEU A 416 7.14 9.68 19.75
C LEU A 416 6.49 9.67 18.35
N SER A 417 6.85 10.65 17.54
CA SER A 417 6.54 10.67 16.12
C SER A 417 7.43 9.63 15.43
N PHE A 418 6.88 8.46 15.17
CA PHE A 418 7.47 7.44 14.29
C PHE A 418 7.27 7.79 12.82
#